data_52afed2dca0893ce4e0f385a6d3c625d
#
_entry.id   52afed2dca0893ce4e0f385a6d3c625d
#
_cell.length_a   1.000
_cell.length_b   1.000
_cell.length_c   1.000
_cell.angle_alpha   90.00
_cell.angle_beta   90.00
_cell.angle_gamma   90.00
#
_symmetry.space_group_name_H-M   'P 1'
#
loop_
_entity.id
_entity.type
_entity.pdbx_description
1 polymer ?
#
loop_
_entity_poly.entity_id
_entity_poly.type
_entity_poly.pdbx_seq_one_letter_code
_entity_poly.pdbx_strand_id
1 'polypeptide(L)'
;FKSFIKSLISKKILKKWTGNHIFLNDNKKEDKNHIKIIGKKGNNAISKYLLKNINCNFSSEVIKIANRKKVWKISFSDGSIKFYKSLILTCPFPQLKKLSKKYIKHSFINKRIKMDANITVMMTTKKNKLNVSSYFFNDKILGWAGNENSKMRFKSKNDLWTLQSTYSWANKEINKNRDN
;
A
#
# COMPACT_ATOMS: atom_id res chain seq x y z
N PHE A 1 1.22 -10.26 -17.25
CA PHE A 1 0.53 -9.77 -16.04
C PHE A 1 -0.84 -10.43 -15.86
N LYS A 2 -1.73 -10.43 -16.87
CA LYS A 2 -3.09 -11.01 -16.77
C LYS A 2 -3.07 -12.52 -16.41
N SER A 3 -2.16 -13.32 -16.99
CA SER A 3 -1.99 -14.74 -16.66
C SER A 3 -1.57 -14.98 -15.21
N PHE A 4 -0.64 -14.16 -14.70
CA PHE A 4 -0.22 -14.21 -13.31
C PHE A 4 -1.38 -13.94 -12.34
N ILE A 5 -2.18 -12.90 -12.59
CA ILE A 5 -3.38 -12.61 -11.77
C ILE A 5 -4.39 -13.76 -11.81
N LYS A 6 -4.66 -14.33 -13.00
CA LYS A 6 -5.54 -15.51 -13.14
C LYS A 6 -5.02 -16.68 -12.30
N SER A 7 -3.72 -16.96 -12.34
CA SER A 7 -3.09 -18.01 -11.52
C SER A 7 -3.24 -17.74 -10.02
N LEU A 8 -3.10 -16.50 -9.56
CA LEU A 8 -3.29 -16.16 -8.14
C LEU A 8 -4.76 -16.30 -7.70
N ILE A 9 -5.71 -16.03 -8.59
CA ILE A 9 -7.13 -16.24 -8.31
C ILE A 9 -7.44 -17.75 -8.23
N SER A 10 -6.96 -18.57 -9.18
CA SER A 10 -7.17 -20.03 -9.15
C SER A 10 -6.55 -20.66 -7.89
N LYS A 11 -5.39 -20.18 -7.44
CA LYS A 11 -4.74 -20.59 -6.19
C LYS A 11 -5.41 -20.00 -4.93
N LYS A 12 -6.51 -19.27 -5.08
CA LYS A 12 -7.26 -18.65 -3.96
C LYS A 12 -6.42 -17.67 -3.11
N ILE A 13 -5.37 -17.10 -3.68
CA ILE A 13 -4.56 -16.03 -3.06
C ILE A 13 -5.27 -14.69 -3.23
N LEU A 14 -5.81 -14.46 -4.42
CA LEU A 14 -6.64 -13.32 -4.77
C LEU A 14 -8.09 -13.73 -4.95
N LYS A 15 -8.99 -12.76 -4.86
CA LYS A 15 -10.39 -12.89 -5.27
C LYS A 15 -10.90 -11.60 -5.88
N LYS A 16 -11.98 -11.71 -6.68
CA LYS A 16 -12.73 -10.54 -7.13
C LYS A 16 -13.42 -9.88 -5.94
N TRP A 17 -13.40 -8.57 -5.90
CA TRP A 17 -14.19 -7.79 -4.98
C TRP A 17 -15.42 -7.29 -5.72
N THR A 18 -16.47 -8.07 -5.63
CA THR A 18 -17.77 -7.79 -6.23
C THR A 18 -18.61 -6.95 -5.28
N GLY A 19 -19.55 -6.20 -5.81
CA GLY A 19 -20.48 -5.36 -5.06
C GLY A 19 -20.62 -3.97 -5.67
N ASN A 20 -21.36 -3.09 -5.01
CA ASN A 20 -21.67 -1.77 -5.52
C ASN A 20 -20.51 -0.81 -5.23
N HIS A 21 -19.86 -0.33 -6.28
CA HIS A 21 -18.80 0.67 -6.24
C HIS A 21 -19.35 1.96 -6.85
N ILE A 22 -19.58 2.96 -6.02
CA ILE A 22 -20.29 4.20 -6.40
C ILE A 22 -19.27 5.29 -6.65
N PHE A 23 -19.40 5.97 -7.78
CA PHE A 23 -18.65 7.18 -8.11
C PHE A 23 -19.55 8.38 -7.88
N LEU A 24 -19.22 9.20 -6.90
CA LEU A 24 -19.94 10.44 -6.55
C LEU A 24 -19.36 11.59 -7.37
N ASN A 25 -19.59 11.54 -8.68
CA ASN A 25 -19.42 12.67 -9.58
C ASN A 25 -20.80 13.26 -9.83
N ASP A 26 -20.87 14.49 -10.36
CA ASP A 26 -22.12 15.21 -10.67
C ASP A 26 -23.09 14.41 -11.55
N ASN A 27 -22.57 13.39 -12.23
CA ASN A 27 -23.36 12.37 -12.93
C ASN A 27 -23.04 11.00 -12.29
N LYS A 28 -23.92 10.52 -11.42
CA LYS A 28 -23.89 9.19 -10.79
C LYS A 28 -23.69 8.07 -11.82
N LYS A 29 -22.46 7.76 -12.20
CA LYS A 29 -22.15 6.60 -13.05
C LYS A 29 -21.52 5.52 -12.18
N GLU A 30 -22.24 4.43 -11.98
CA GLU A 30 -21.65 3.19 -11.47
C GLU A 30 -20.66 2.67 -12.50
N ASP A 31 -19.40 2.47 -12.09
CA ASP A 31 -18.42 1.78 -12.92
C ASP A 31 -18.61 0.26 -12.80
N LYS A 32 -19.52 -0.27 -13.62
CA LYS A 32 -19.82 -1.71 -13.69
C LYS A 32 -18.70 -2.52 -14.37
N ASN A 33 -17.74 -1.87 -15.04
CA ASN A 33 -16.77 -2.53 -15.90
C ASN A 33 -15.40 -2.79 -15.25
N HIS A 34 -15.10 -2.19 -14.11
CA HIS A 34 -13.81 -2.40 -13.45
C HIS A 34 -13.84 -3.58 -12.47
N ILE A 35 -13.18 -4.66 -12.87
CA ILE A 35 -12.95 -5.81 -11.99
C ILE A 35 -11.96 -5.40 -10.90
N LYS A 36 -12.44 -5.21 -9.68
CA LYS A 36 -11.60 -4.99 -8.52
C LYS A 36 -11.12 -6.33 -7.96
N ILE A 37 -9.82 -6.43 -7.71
CA ILE A 37 -9.19 -7.65 -7.21
C ILE A 37 -8.52 -7.34 -5.88
N ILE A 38 -8.74 -8.21 -4.90
CA ILE A 38 -8.19 -8.06 -3.55
C ILE A 38 -7.53 -9.35 -3.09
N GLY A 39 -6.60 -9.23 -2.15
CA GLY A 39 -6.07 -10.40 -1.45
C GLY A 39 -7.16 -11.09 -0.64
N LYS A 40 -7.30 -12.41 -0.76
CA LYS A 40 -8.37 -13.17 -0.10
C LYS A 40 -8.32 -13.04 1.43
N LYS A 41 -7.13 -13.17 2.03
CA LYS A 41 -6.92 -13.09 3.47
C LYS A 41 -6.45 -11.72 3.98
N GLY A 42 -5.97 -10.85 3.09
CA GLY A 42 -5.43 -9.54 3.44
C GLY A 42 -4.70 -8.88 2.26
N ASN A 43 -4.34 -7.62 2.39
CA ASN A 43 -3.67 -6.87 1.32
C ASN A 43 -2.25 -7.42 1.03
N ASN A 44 -1.61 -8.05 2.01
CA ASN A 44 -0.30 -8.66 1.89
C ASN A 44 -0.32 -10.13 1.38
N ALA A 45 -1.47 -10.61 0.88
CA ALA A 45 -1.61 -12.01 0.44
C ALA A 45 -0.64 -12.39 -0.69
N ILE A 46 -0.42 -11.48 -1.66
CA ILE A 46 0.53 -11.70 -2.76
C ILE A 46 1.95 -11.80 -2.21
N SER A 47 2.37 -10.84 -1.39
CA SER A 47 3.71 -10.83 -0.81
C SER A 47 3.97 -12.09 0.00
N LYS A 48 3.04 -12.49 0.86
CA LYS A 48 3.15 -13.75 1.63
C LYS A 48 3.25 -14.98 0.73
N TYR A 49 2.52 -15.02 -0.38
CA TYR A 49 2.60 -16.12 -1.33
C TYR A 49 3.95 -16.17 -2.04
N LEU A 50 4.46 -15.03 -2.51
CA LEU A 50 5.74 -14.96 -3.22
C LEU A 50 6.94 -15.25 -2.30
N LEU A 51 6.82 -14.90 -1.04
CA LEU A 51 7.88 -15.08 -0.04
C LEU A 51 7.87 -16.47 0.63
N LYS A 52 6.93 -17.36 0.29
CA LYS A 52 6.72 -18.64 0.99
C LYS A 52 7.98 -19.50 1.11
N ASN A 53 8.86 -19.45 0.11
CA ASN A 53 10.10 -20.26 0.05
C ASN A 53 11.36 -19.38 0.10
N ILE A 54 11.25 -18.15 0.58
CA ILE A 54 12.35 -17.21 0.68
C ILE A 54 12.62 -16.95 2.16
N ASN A 55 13.89 -17.00 2.54
CA ASN A 55 14.29 -16.64 3.91
C ASN A 55 14.08 -15.13 4.12
N CYS A 56 13.14 -14.78 4.99
CA CYS A 56 12.75 -13.41 5.28
C CYS A 56 13.04 -13.04 6.72
N ASN A 57 13.70 -11.91 6.93
CA ASN A 57 13.83 -11.28 8.23
C ASN A 57 12.83 -10.13 8.31
N PHE A 58 11.89 -10.22 9.23
CA PHE A 58 10.89 -9.17 9.50
C PHE A 58 11.35 -8.31 10.68
N SER A 59 10.74 -7.14 10.85
CA SER A 59 11.09 -6.18 11.91
C SER A 59 12.59 -5.83 11.94
N SER A 60 13.22 -5.80 10.77
CA SER A 60 14.65 -5.60 10.58
C SER A 60 14.86 -4.35 9.70
N GLU A 61 14.93 -3.18 10.33
CA GLU A 61 15.13 -1.94 9.61
C GLU A 61 16.59 -1.77 9.20
N VAL A 62 16.83 -1.58 7.90
CA VAL A 62 18.17 -1.25 7.39
C VAL A 62 18.45 0.23 7.58
N ILE A 63 19.44 0.57 8.40
CA ILE A 63 19.85 1.96 8.67
C ILE A 63 21.06 2.41 7.87
N LYS A 64 21.90 1.47 7.42
CA LYS A 64 23.12 1.79 6.66
C LYS A 64 23.52 0.64 5.74
N ILE A 65 24.00 1.00 4.56
CA ILE A 65 24.65 0.08 3.63
C ILE A 65 26.06 0.58 3.32
N ALA A 66 26.98 -0.34 3.14
CA ALA A 66 28.34 -0.03 2.69
C ALA A 66 28.85 -1.13 1.77
N ASN A 67 29.53 -0.76 0.68
CA ASN A 67 30.21 -1.72 -0.19
C ASN A 67 31.70 -1.66 0.07
N ARG A 68 32.31 -2.80 0.34
CA ARG A 68 33.76 -2.98 0.49
C ARG A 68 34.18 -4.25 -0.26
N LYS A 69 35.13 -4.12 -1.19
CA LYS A 69 35.67 -5.27 -1.95
C LYS A 69 34.58 -6.17 -2.56
N LYS A 70 33.57 -5.55 -3.23
CA LYS A 70 32.44 -6.25 -3.86
C LYS A 70 31.48 -6.98 -2.88
N VAL A 71 31.57 -6.70 -1.58
CA VAL A 71 30.67 -7.23 -0.55
C VAL A 71 29.89 -6.08 0.07
N TRP A 72 28.58 -6.25 0.16
CA TRP A 72 27.68 -5.32 0.82
C TRP A 72 27.58 -5.62 2.31
N LYS A 73 28.01 -4.69 3.14
CA LYS A 73 27.77 -4.67 4.59
C LYS A 73 26.47 -3.93 4.84
N ILE A 74 25.51 -4.58 5.50
CA ILE A 74 24.21 -4.03 5.86
C ILE A 74 24.12 -3.94 7.38
N SER A 75 23.86 -2.75 7.90
CA SER A 75 23.67 -2.51 9.35
C SER A 75 22.16 -2.28 9.60
N PHE A 76 21.67 -2.91 10.64
CA PHE A 76 20.27 -2.85 11.06
C PHE A 76 20.11 -2.01 12.34
N SER A 77 18.87 -1.59 12.60
CA SER A 77 18.53 -0.75 13.76
C SER A 77 18.75 -1.45 15.10
N ASP A 78 18.70 -2.78 15.13
CA ASP A 78 19.00 -3.62 16.30
C ASP A 78 20.51 -3.79 16.57
N GLY A 79 21.38 -3.09 15.82
CA GLY A 79 22.82 -3.21 15.90
C GLY A 79 23.43 -4.38 15.13
N SER A 80 22.62 -5.29 14.59
CA SER A 80 23.12 -6.43 13.83
C SER A 80 23.72 -6.02 12.49
N ILE A 81 24.63 -6.85 11.97
CA ILE A 81 25.33 -6.60 10.72
C ILE A 81 25.29 -7.90 9.90
N LYS A 82 24.95 -7.77 8.60
CA LYS A 82 24.99 -8.88 7.66
C LYS A 82 25.77 -8.50 6.41
N PHE A 83 26.31 -9.51 5.71
CA PHE A 83 27.13 -9.35 4.52
C PHE A 83 26.51 -10.10 3.34
N TYR A 84 26.47 -9.46 2.16
CA TYR A 84 25.89 -10.03 0.94
C TYR A 84 26.72 -9.70 -0.29
N LYS A 85 26.76 -10.62 -1.26
CA LYS A 85 27.42 -10.39 -2.56
C LYS A 85 26.68 -9.39 -3.42
N SER A 86 25.34 -9.40 -3.37
CA SER A 86 24.47 -8.54 -4.16
C SER A 86 23.38 -7.94 -3.28
N LEU A 87 22.89 -6.76 -3.66
CA LEU A 87 21.86 -6.03 -2.95
C LEU A 87 20.86 -5.45 -3.95
N ILE A 88 19.58 -5.70 -3.73
CA ILE A 88 18.47 -5.08 -4.45
C ILE A 88 17.66 -4.26 -3.44
N LEU A 89 17.52 -2.96 -3.71
CA LEU A 89 16.77 -2.03 -2.87
C LEU A 89 15.40 -1.78 -3.50
N THR A 90 14.33 -2.18 -2.82
CA THR A 90 12.93 -2.00 -3.26
C THR A 90 12.12 -1.09 -2.35
N CYS A 91 12.78 -0.45 -1.38
CA CYS A 91 12.12 0.50 -0.49
C CYS A 91 11.65 1.76 -1.24
N PRO A 92 10.66 2.51 -0.70
CA PRO A 92 10.19 3.75 -1.29
C PRO A 92 11.31 4.76 -1.52
N PHE A 93 11.13 5.66 -2.50
CA PHE A 93 12.19 6.54 -2.97
C PHE A 93 12.88 7.39 -1.88
N PRO A 94 12.18 7.96 -0.89
CA PRO A 94 12.85 8.71 0.19
C PRO A 94 13.85 7.87 0.99
N GLN A 95 13.48 6.63 1.32
CA GLN A 95 14.36 5.69 2.02
C GLN A 95 15.52 5.23 1.13
N LEU A 96 15.22 4.92 -0.16
CA LEU A 96 16.22 4.59 -1.15
C LEU A 96 17.27 5.69 -1.27
N LYS A 97 16.84 6.95 -1.37
CA LYS A 97 17.72 8.11 -1.46
C LYS A 97 18.66 8.21 -0.25
N LYS A 98 18.11 8.03 0.96
CA LYS A 98 18.88 8.07 2.21
C LYS A 98 19.96 6.98 2.25
N LEU A 99 19.58 5.74 1.92
CA LEU A 99 20.50 4.59 1.98
C LEU A 99 21.56 4.60 0.87
N SER A 100 21.18 4.95 -0.36
CA SER A 100 22.03 4.79 -1.53
C SER A 100 22.76 6.05 -1.99
N LYS A 101 22.68 7.16 -1.23
CA LYS A 101 23.26 8.47 -1.58
C LYS A 101 24.72 8.41 -2.04
N LYS A 102 25.53 7.52 -1.46
CA LYS A 102 26.95 7.35 -1.81
C LYS A 102 27.20 6.56 -3.10
N TYR A 103 26.20 5.82 -3.58
CA TYR A 103 26.38 4.85 -4.68
C TYR A 103 25.62 5.23 -5.94
N ILE A 104 24.58 6.05 -5.83
CA ILE A 104 23.72 6.43 -6.94
C ILE A 104 23.63 7.96 -7.00
N LYS A 105 23.90 8.54 -8.17
CA LYS A 105 23.62 9.95 -8.42
C LYS A 105 22.12 10.15 -8.62
N HIS A 106 21.44 10.65 -7.60
CA HIS A 106 19.98 10.81 -7.60
C HIS A 106 19.47 12.03 -8.35
N SER A 107 20.35 12.94 -8.79
CA SER A 107 19.95 14.20 -9.46
C SER A 107 19.04 13.98 -10.66
N PHE A 108 19.28 12.94 -11.43
CA PHE A 108 18.47 12.58 -12.60
C PHE A 108 17.11 11.97 -12.21
N ILE A 109 17.06 11.19 -11.13
CA ILE A 109 15.86 10.47 -10.68
C ILE A 109 14.94 11.40 -9.89
N ASN A 110 15.49 12.31 -9.10
CA ASN A 110 14.73 13.26 -8.26
C ASN A 110 13.69 14.09 -9.03
N LYS A 111 13.98 14.42 -10.28
CA LYS A 111 13.06 15.22 -11.12
C LYS A 111 11.86 14.43 -11.63
N ARG A 112 11.90 13.09 -11.61
CA ARG A 112 10.90 12.20 -12.21
C ARG A 112 10.03 11.44 -11.21
N ILE A 113 10.52 11.24 -9.98
CA ILE A 113 9.79 10.49 -8.95
C ILE A 113 9.20 11.46 -7.94
N LYS A 114 7.88 11.56 -7.95
CA LYS A 114 7.08 12.26 -6.97
C LYS A 114 6.40 11.24 -6.05
N MET A 115 6.47 11.43 -4.76
CA MET A 115 5.73 10.63 -3.78
C MET A 115 4.61 11.52 -3.24
N ASP A 116 3.38 11.10 -3.47
CA ASP A 116 2.22 11.78 -2.93
C ASP A 116 1.85 11.20 -1.57
N ALA A 117 1.45 12.07 -0.66
CA ALA A 117 0.96 11.67 0.65
C ALA A 117 -0.48 11.13 0.55
N ASN A 118 -0.83 10.25 1.46
CA ASN A 118 -2.19 9.79 1.68
C ASN A 118 -2.43 9.68 3.19
N ILE A 119 -3.53 10.28 3.66
CA ILE A 119 -4.00 10.11 5.03
C ILE A 119 -5.11 9.07 5.00
N THR A 120 -4.93 8.01 5.77
CA THR A 120 -5.90 6.91 5.85
C THR A 120 -6.48 6.85 7.25
N VAL A 121 -7.81 6.84 7.33
CA VAL A 121 -8.57 6.68 8.57
C VAL A 121 -9.34 5.38 8.52
N MET A 122 -9.26 4.60 9.59
CA MET A 122 -10.10 3.42 9.81
C MET A 122 -11.15 3.76 10.85
N MET A 123 -12.42 3.52 10.52
CA MET A 123 -13.53 3.82 11.41
C MET A 123 -14.51 2.67 11.51
N THR A 124 -15.22 2.65 12.62
CA THR A 124 -16.29 1.69 12.90
C THR A 124 -17.59 2.45 13.05
N THR A 125 -18.65 1.99 12.38
CA THR A 125 -20.01 2.53 12.52
C THR A 125 -20.99 1.44 12.90
N LYS A 126 -22.15 1.83 13.42
CA LYS A 126 -23.26 0.87 13.56
C LYS A 126 -23.60 0.30 12.20
N LYS A 127 -23.95 -0.98 12.16
CA LYS A 127 -24.34 -1.64 10.92
C LYS A 127 -25.52 -0.94 10.28
N ASN A 128 -25.40 -0.62 9.02
CA ASN A 128 -26.47 -0.02 8.24
C ASN A 128 -26.91 -0.98 7.11
N LYS A 129 -28.05 -0.66 6.47
CA LYS A 129 -28.59 -1.46 5.36
C LYS A 129 -27.99 -1.07 3.99
N LEU A 130 -26.96 -0.20 3.96
CA LEU A 130 -26.38 0.24 2.70
C LEU A 130 -25.59 -0.90 2.06
N ASN A 131 -26.04 -1.35 0.92
CA ASN A 131 -25.35 -2.36 0.12
C ASN A 131 -24.29 -1.69 -0.78
N VAL A 132 -23.26 -1.09 -0.14
CA VAL A 132 -22.17 -0.40 -0.83
C VAL A 132 -20.84 -0.98 -0.43
N SER A 133 -20.02 -1.26 -1.43
CA SER A 133 -18.66 -1.76 -1.26
C SER A 133 -17.62 -0.64 -1.20
N SER A 134 -17.76 0.39 -2.01
CA SER A 134 -16.90 1.58 -1.92
C SER A 134 -17.53 2.79 -2.56
N TYR A 135 -17.08 3.96 -2.11
CA TYR A 135 -17.32 5.26 -2.71
C TYR A 135 -16.04 5.84 -3.29
N PHE A 136 -16.14 6.48 -4.42
CA PHE A 136 -15.14 7.37 -4.99
C PHE A 136 -15.73 8.78 -4.99
N PHE A 137 -15.06 9.70 -4.33
CA PHE A 137 -15.57 11.06 -4.13
C PHE A 137 -14.88 12.01 -5.09
N ASN A 138 -15.66 12.95 -5.62
CA ASN A 138 -15.14 14.15 -6.27
C ASN A 138 -15.10 15.29 -5.26
N ASP A 139 -14.29 15.14 -4.22
CA ASP A 139 -14.19 16.06 -3.08
C ASP A 139 -12.76 16.54 -2.91
N LYS A 140 -12.57 17.66 -2.19
CA LYS A 140 -11.25 18.24 -1.96
C LYS A 140 -10.43 17.47 -0.92
N ILE A 141 -11.09 16.83 0.04
CA ILE A 141 -10.48 16.17 1.19
C ILE A 141 -10.52 14.66 1.06
N LEU A 142 -11.70 14.09 0.87
CA LEU A 142 -11.94 12.65 0.83
C LEU A 142 -11.95 12.17 -0.63
N GLY A 143 -11.03 11.25 -0.95
CA GLY A 143 -10.95 10.67 -2.30
C GLY A 143 -11.66 9.33 -2.42
N TRP A 144 -11.65 8.52 -1.35
CA TRP A 144 -12.18 7.17 -1.39
C TRP A 144 -12.63 6.67 -0.01
N ALA A 145 -13.69 5.84 0.01
CA ALA A 145 -14.10 5.08 1.17
C ALA A 145 -14.43 3.63 0.78
N GLY A 146 -13.93 2.67 1.52
CA GLY A 146 -14.19 1.24 1.29
C GLY A 146 -14.78 0.56 2.51
N ASN A 147 -15.87 -0.18 2.29
CA ASN A 147 -16.47 -1.03 3.31
C ASN A 147 -15.67 -2.34 3.41
N GLU A 148 -14.98 -2.53 4.53
CA GLU A 148 -14.14 -3.70 4.76
C GLU A 148 -14.97 -5.00 4.88
N ASN A 149 -16.20 -4.92 5.39
CA ASN A 149 -17.11 -6.06 5.50
C ASN A 149 -17.47 -6.63 4.13
N SER A 150 -17.64 -5.76 3.11
CA SER A 150 -17.95 -6.17 1.75
C SER A 150 -16.82 -7.01 1.11
N LYS A 151 -15.61 -6.92 1.65
CA LYS A 151 -14.47 -7.76 1.24
C LYS A 151 -14.58 -9.20 1.75
N MET A 152 -15.53 -9.51 2.62
CA MET A 152 -15.79 -10.86 3.17
C MET A 152 -14.51 -11.56 3.69
N ARG A 153 -13.68 -10.84 4.41
CA ARG A 153 -12.43 -11.37 5.01
C ARG A 153 -12.64 -11.83 6.45
N PHE A 154 -13.63 -11.27 7.11
CA PHE A 154 -14.00 -11.51 8.51
C PHE A 154 -15.48 -11.22 8.71
N LYS A 155 -16.01 -11.61 9.85
CA LYS A 155 -17.37 -11.26 10.29
C LYS A 155 -17.27 -10.13 11.33
N SER A 156 -18.13 -9.13 11.23
CA SER A 156 -18.24 -8.04 12.19
C SER A 156 -19.71 -7.69 12.43
N LYS A 157 -20.04 -7.33 13.66
CA LYS A 157 -21.37 -6.80 14.04
C LYS A 157 -21.54 -5.36 13.57
N ASN A 158 -20.45 -4.64 13.39
CA ASN A 158 -20.40 -3.25 12.95
C ASN A 158 -19.92 -3.15 11.51
N ASP A 159 -20.19 -2.02 10.85
CA ASP A 159 -19.57 -1.70 9.57
C ASP A 159 -18.21 -1.07 9.82
N LEU A 160 -17.21 -1.61 9.11
CA LEU A 160 -15.82 -1.17 9.17
C LEU A 160 -15.46 -0.49 7.86
N TRP A 161 -14.99 0.74 7.96
CA TRP A 161 -14.67 1.57 6.80
C TRP A 161 -13.21 1.99 6.83
N THR A 162 -12.60 1.95 5.66
CA THR A 162 -11.31 2.59 5.40
C THR A 162 -11.55 3.80 4.51
N LEU A 163 -11.17 4.98 4.97
CA LEU A 163 -11.28 6.23 4.24
C LEU A 163 -9.89 6.69 3.83
N GLN A 164 -9.77 7.23 2.63
CA GLN A 164 -8.51 7.76 2.11
C GLN A 164 -8.71 9.18 1.60
N SER A 165 -7.81 10.07 2.01
CA SER A 165 -7.81 11.44 1.54
C SER A 165 -7.44 11.55 0.06
N THR A 166 -7.71 12.72 -0.52
CA THR A 166 -7.06 13.11 -1.77
C THR A 166 -5.56 13.37 -1.52
N TYR A 167 -4.73 13.15 -2.54
CA TYR A 167 -3.30 13.44 -2.44
C TYR A 167 -3.02 14.95 -2.31
N SER A 168 -3.83 15.78 -2.97
CA SER A 168 -3.66 17.23 -2.94
C SER A 168 -3.87 17.81 -1.54
N TRP A 169 -4.87 17.30 -0.81
CA TRP A 169 -5.11 17.68 0.58
C TRP A 169 -4.04 17.10 1.51
N ALA A 170 -3.74 15.83 1.39
CA ALA A 170 -2.75 15.18 2.24
C ALA A 170 -1.37 15.82 2.15
N ASN A 171 -0.91 16.19 0.94
CA ASN A 171 0.37 16.87 0.76
C ASN A 171 0.45 18.23 1.47
N LYS A 172 -0.68 18.92 1.65
CA LYS A 172 -0.75 20.19 2.38
C LYS A 172 -0.79 20.00 3.90
N GLU A 173 -1.45 18.92 4.35
CA GLU A 173 -1.81 18.75 5.75
C GLU A 173 -0.85 17.85 6.54
N ILE A 174 -0.10 16.94 5.87
CA ILE A 174 0.69 15.91 6.54
C ILE A 174 1.81 16.45 7.41
N ASN A 175 2.34 17.63 7.06
CA ASN A 175 3.43 18.28 7.78
C ASN A 175 2.98 19.43 8.68
N LYS A 176 1.67 19.70 8.82
CA LYS A 176 1.19 20.71 9.74
C LYS A 176 1.28 20.17 11.17
N ASN A 177 1.87 20.97 12.06
CA ASN A 177 1.84 20.68 13.50
C ASN A 177 0.36 20.59 13.93
N ARG A 178 0.01 19.48 14.58
CA ARG A 178 -1.34 19.19 15.09
C ARG A 178 -1.45 19.44 16.59
N ASP A 179 -0.47 20.14 17.16
CA ASP A 179 -0.45 20.52 18.57
C ASP A 179 -1.27 21.81 18.76
N ASN A 180 -2.59 21.74 18.50
CA ASN A 180 -3.61 22.68 18.94
C ASN A 180 -4.92 21.93 19.19
#